data_a7fec5795443c2bf145cfc63451b5e2b
#
_entry.id   a7fec5795443c2bf145cfc63451b5e2b
#
_cell.length_a   1.000
_cell.length_b   1.000
_cell.length_c   1.000
_cell.angle_alpha   90.00
_cell.angle_beta   90.00
_cell.angle_gamma   90.00
#
_symmetry.space_group_name_H-M   'P 1'
#
loop_
_entity.id
_entity.type
_entity.pdbx_description
1 polymer ?
#
loop_
_entity_poly.entity_id
_entity_poly.type
_entity_poly.pdbx_seq_one_letter_code
_entity_poly.pdbx_strand_id
1 'polypeptide(L)'
;MNKHIHMVVNRNTRMDLTYLGLADIGTIKRNLSVEVLIEEAILNGEGKLGTRGELMVDTGEYTGRSPNDKYFVKEDYSGNNIWWGSVNRPTDSAVFETLYQKVIDYYEANHDDRGVYIFDGFSGADEDQCLNVRILAKKAWQAIFVNNMFIRPQIEKLDGFKPDFTIINASEVLDKDFKKHGHNSETFIIFNLEKRVAIIGGTEYGGEMKKGIFSVMHYYLPLKGILSMHCSANVDKNGKNTALYFGLSGTGKTTLSTDELRPLIGDDEHGWSDNGIFNLEGGCYAKAINLNPEYEPGIYNAIRHGALAENVVFDPYSREINYFDSSKTENTRICYP
;
A
#
# COMPACT_ATOMS: atom_id res chain seq x y z
N MET A 1 2.49 -17.24 35.26
CA MET A 1 3.20 -15.96 35.45
C MET A 1 4.06 -15.73 34.21
N ASN A 2 3.44 -15.26 33.12
CA ASN A 2 4.13 -15.01 31.84
C ASN A 2 4.72 -13.61 31.89
N LYS A 3 6.05 -13.56 31.97
CA LYS A 3 6.79 -12.31 31.80
C LYS A 3 6.76 -11.93 30.33
N HIS A 4 5.85 -11.04 29.93
CA HIS A 4 6.01 -10.29 28.69
C HIS A 4 7.18 -9.32 28.88
N ILE A 5 8.35 -9.73 28.45
CA ILE A 5 9.48 -8.85 28.30
C ILE A 5 9.17 -8.00 27.05
N HIS A 6 8.75 -6.75 27.28
CA HIS A 6 8.81 -5.74 26.24
C HIS A 6 10.30 -5.48 25.93
N MET A 7 10.84 -6.23 24.97
CA MET A 7 12.10 -5.85 24.35
C MET A 7 11.84 -4.60 23.53
N VAL A 8 12.23 -3.45 24.05
CA VAL A 8 12.47 -2.26 23.23
C VAL A 8 13.62 -2.63 22.30
N VAL A 9 13.32 -3.16 21.14
CA VAL A 9 14.31 -3.38 20.10
C VAL A 9 14.75 -2.00 19.66
N ASN A 10 15.98 -1.64 20.01
CA ASN A 10 16.64 -0.42 19.53
C ASN A 10 16.80 -0.57 18.01
N ARG A 11 15.83 -0.05 17.23
CA ARG A 11 15.65 -0.29 15.80
C ARG A 11 16.52 0.60 14.91
N ASN A 12 17.58 1.19 15.47
CA ASN A 12 18.71 1.74 14.71
C ASN A 12 19.56 0.59 14.12
N THR A 13 18.91 -0.35 13.43
CA THR A 13 19.62 -1.36 12.69
C THR A 13 20.21 -0.71 11.46
N ARG A 14 21.54 -0.78 11.31
CA ARG A 14 22.20 -0.53 10.01
C ARG A 14 21.65 -1.55 9.03
N MET A 15 20.59 -1.14 8.30
CA MET A 15 20.08 -1.92 7.19
C MET A 15 20.92 -1.62 5.97
N ASP A 16 21.38 -2.65 5.28
CA ASP A 16 22.06 -2.48 4.01
C ASP A 16 21.03 -2.21 2.90
N LEU A 17 21.05 -1.00 2.36
CA LEU A 17 20.22 -0.55 1.24
C LEU A 17 21.05 -0.22 0.01
N THR A 18 22.34 -0.58 0.02
CA THR A 18 23.26 -0.30 -1.09
C THR A 18 22.83 -0.98 -2.39
N TYR A 19 22.09 -2.08 -2.31
CA TYR A 19 21.49 -2.73 -3.48
C TYR A 19 20.44 -1.85 -4.21
N LEU A 20 19.93 -0.80 -3.54
CA LEU A 20 19.08 0.24 -4.11
C LEU A 20 19.87 1.49 -4.51
N GLY A 21 21.19 1.52 -4.31
CA GLY A 21 22.00 2.71 -4.49
C GLY A 21 21.91 3.71 -3.33
N LEU A 22 21.22 3.37 -2.24
CA LEU A 22 21.09 4.21 -1.05
C LEU A 22 22.23 3.90 -0.08
N ALA A 23 23.18 4.82 0.05
CA ALA A 23 24.35 4.67 0.91
C ALA A 23 24.15 5.28 2.30
N ASP A 24 23.57 6.48 2.36
CA ASP A 24 23.28 7.18 3.61
C ASP A 24 21.93 7.89 3.53
N ILE A 25 20.97 7.40 4.27
CA ILE A 25 19.61 7.98 4.36
C ILE A 25 19.24 8.40 5.78
N GLY A 26 20.25 8.52 6.66
CA GLY A 26 20.06 8.91 8.05
C GLY A 26 19.36 7.82 8.89
N THR A 27 18.41 8.23 9.72
CA THR A 27 17.72 7.32 10.64
C THR A 27 16.74 6.41 9.93
N ILE A 28 16.91 5.10 10.08
CA ILE A 28 15.99 4.09 9.55
C ILE A 28 15.03 3.63 10.63
N LYS A 29 13.72 3.72 10.34
CA LYS A 29 12.61 3.33 11.21
C LYS A 29 11.88 2.15 10.57
N ARG A 30 12.33 0.94 10.90
CA ARG A 30 11.83 -0.29 10.26
C ARG A 30 10.72 -0.93 11.07
N ASN A 31 9.59 -1.24 10.43
CA ASN A 31 8.44 -1.96 11.00
C ASN A 31 8.05 -1.45 12.40
N LEU A 32 7.95 -0.13 12.56
CA LEU A 32 7.46 0.45 13.80
C LEU A 32 6.02 -0.01 14.05
N SER A 33 5.64 -0.11 15.33
CA SER A 33 4.25 -0.40 15.68
C SER A 33 3.33 0.75 15.26
N VAL A 34 2.05 0.44 15.05
CA VAL A 34 1.06 1.43 14.62
C VAL A 34 0.93 2.57 15.63
N GLU A 35 1.06 2.26 16.94
CA GLU A 35 1.02 3.26 18.02
C GLU A 35 2.11 4.31 17.83
N VAL A 36 3.36 3.86 17.63
CA VAL A 36 4.51 4.76 17.43
C VAL A 36 4.35 5.54 16.12
N LEU A 37 3.89 4.89 15.05
CA LEU A 37 3.64 5.57 13.77
C LEU A 37 2.56 6.65 13.87
N ILE A 38 1.49 6.43 14.67
CA ILE A 38 0.44 7.43 14.90
C ILE A 38 1.01 8.61 15.68
N GLU A 39 1.79 8.36 16.74
CA GLU A 39 2.44 9.43 17.50
C GLU A 39 3.36 10.26 16.61
N GLU A 40 4.19 9.63 15.79
CA GLU A 40 5.07 10.32 14.86
C GLU A 40 4.30 11.11 13.78
N ALA A 41 3.23 10.53 13.20
CA ALA A 41 2.40 11.23 12.23
C ALA A 41 1.76 12.51 12.81
N ILE A 42 1.32 12.46 14.07
CA ILE A 42 0.78 13.63 14.77
C ILE A 42 1.87 14.66 15.04
N LEU A 43 3.02 14.24 15.56
CA LEU A 43 4.16 15.12 15.83
C LEU A 43 4.71 15.79 14.56
N ASN A 44 4.72 15.07 13.46
CA ASN A 44 5.12 15.58 12.15
C ASN A 44 4.06 16.48 11.48
N GLY A 45 2.85 16.60 12.08
CA GLY A 45 1.75 17.36 11.50
C GLY A 45 1.09 16.69 10.29
N GLU A 46 1.28 15.38 10.11
CA GLU A 46 0.78 14.62 8.97
C GLU A 46 -0.70 14.26 9.09
N GLY A 47 -1.28 14.28 10.30
CA GLY A 47 -2.66 13.90 10.53
C GLY A 47 -3.19 14.28 11.90
N LYS A 48 -4.44 13.92 12.16
CA LYS A 48 -5.17 14.19 13.41
C LYS A 48 -5.97 12.97 13.83
N LEU A 49 -6.09 12.73 15.13
CA LEU A 49 -6.98 11.67 15.63
C LEU A 49 -8.45 12.08 15.51
N GLY A 50 -9.26 11.15 15.07
CA GLY A 50 -10.72 11.22 15.12
C GLY A 50 -11.28 10.72 16.44
N THR A 51 -12.61 10.81 16.61
CA THR A 51 -13.30 10.46 17.87
C THR A 51 -13.20 9.00 18.24
N ARG A 52 -12.96 8.11 17.29
CA ARG A 52 -12.81 6.68 17.53
C ARG A 52 -11.36 6.21 17.62
N GLY A 53 -10.41 7.16 17.53
CA GLY A 53 -8.97 6.90 17.61
C GLY A 53 -8.32 6.59 16.27
N GLU A 54 -9.05 6.67 15.17
CA GLU A 54 -8.51 6.60 13.80
C GLU A 54 -7.62 7.80 13.50
N LEU A 55 -6.60 7.61 12.67
CA LEU A 55 -5.79 8.72 12.17
C LEU A 55 -6.41 9.27 10.89
N MET A 56 -6.79 10.55 10.89
CA MET A 56 -7.31 11.25 9.71
C MET A 56 -6.17 11.99 9.01
N VAL A 57 -6.00 11.75 7.70
CA VAL A 57 -4.95 12.36 6.88
C VAL A 57 -5.52 12.89 5.57
N ASP A 58 -4.84 13.85 4.98
CA ASP A 58 -5.12 14.31 3.62
C ASP A 58 -3.97 13.88 2.70
N THR A 59 -4.30 13.40 1.49
CA THR A 59 -3.33 12.89 0.52
C THR A 59 -2.94 13.93 -0.54
N GLY A 60 -3.14 15.21 -0.22
CA GLY A 60 -2.79 16.34 -1.07
C GLY A 60 -3.70 16.48 -2.30
N GLU A 61 -3.10 16.84 -3.42
CA GLU A 61 -3.83 17.06 -4.68
C GLU A 61 -4.48 15.79 -5.22
N TYR A 62 -3.80 14.64 -5.04
CA TYR A 62 -4.29 13.35 -5.52
C TYR A 62 -5.08 12.62 -4.42
N THR A 63 -6.39 12.64 -4.52
CA THR A 63 -7.29 11.89 -3.61
C THR A 63 -7.66 10.52 -4.15
N GLY A 64 -7.01 10.07 -5.23
CA GLY A 64 -7.20 8.80 -5.89
C GLY A 64 -5.97 8.42 -6.71
N ARG A 65 -6.00 7.21 -7.30
CA ARG A 65 -4.92 6.74 -8.18
C ARG A 65 -4.80 7.58 -9.44
N SER A 66 -3.57 7.66 -9.95
CA SER A 66 -3.24 8.33 -11.20
C SER A 66 -2.88 7.30 -12.30
N PRO A 67 -3.87 6.57 -12.88
CA PRO A 67 -3.61 5.46 -13.80
C PRO A 67 -2.90 5.90 -15.08
N ASN A 68 -3.02 7.17 -15.45
CA ASN A 68 -2.34 7.73 -16.62
C ASN A 68 -0.85 8.00 -16.41
N ASP A 69 -0.40 8.00 -15.16
CA ASP A 69 0.98 8.25 -14.75
C ASP A 69 1.69 6.96 -14.29
N LYS A 70 1.04 5.80 -14.52
CA LYS A 70 1.61 4.48 -14.23
C LYS A 70 2.28 3.90 -15.48
N TYR A 71 3.54 3.50 -15.33
CA TYR A 71 4.39 2.99 -16.39
C TYR A 71 5.12 1.71 -15.97
N PHE A 72 5.45 0.88 -16.95
CA PHE A 72 6.36 -0.25 -16.80
C PHE A 72 7.57 -0.04 -17.71
N VAL A 73 8.76 -0.29 -17.19
CA VAL A 73 9.97 -0.25 -18.00
C VAL A 73 9.90 -1.37 -19.03
N LYS A 74 10.13 -1.02 -20.30
CA LYS A 74 10.10 -1.98 -21.38
C LYS A 74 11.47 -2.64 -21.51
N GLU A 75 11.67 -3.72 -20.78
CA GLU A 75 12.85 -4.57 -20.81
C GLU A 75 12.64 -5.78 -21.73
N ASP A 76 13.73 -6.43 -22.14
CA ASP A 76 13.67 -7.49 -23.14
C ASP A 76 12.93 -8.75 -22.66
N TYR A 77 13.14 -9.14 -21.39
CA TYR A 77 12.49 -10.34 -20.84
C TYR A 77 11.09 -10.04 -20.32
N SER A 78 10.96 -9.08 -19.41
CA SER A 78 9.69 -8.78 -18.76
C SER A 78 8.66 -8.22 -19.74
N GLY A 79 9.12 -7.42 -20.69
CA GLY A 79 8.28 -6.77 -21.68
C GLY A 79 7.51 -7.74 -22.60
N ASN A 80 8.04 -8.94 -22.81
CA ASN A 80 7.37 -9.97 -23.62
C ASN A 80 6.14 -10.58 -22.92
N ASN A 81 6.02 -10.41 -21.60
CA ASN A 81 4.92 -10.96 -20.80
C ASN A 81 3.91 -9.88 -20.36
N ILE A 82 4.03 -8.66 -20.88
CA ILE A 82 3.11 -7.55 -20.57
C ILE A 82 2.19 -7.31 -21.75
N TRP A 83 0.89 -7.23 -21.47
CA TRP A 83 -0.08 -6.75 -22.44
C TRP A 83 0.00 -5.21 -22.51
N TRP A 84 0.79 -4.72 -23.45
CA TRP A 84 1.00 -3.30 -23.68
C TRP A 84 -0.26 -2.61 -24.23
N GLY A 85 -0.53 -1.40 -23.74
CA GLY A 85 -1.68 -0.58 -24.17
C GLY A 85 -1.92 0.62 -23.27
N SER A 86 -3.12 1.11 -23.26
CA SER A 86 -3.52 2.30 -22.47
C SER A 86 -3.43 2.07 -20.96
N VAL A 87 -3.49 0.83 -20.50
CA VAL A 87 -3.42 0.46 -19.08
C VAL A 87 -1.98 0.19 -18.64
N ASN A 88 -1.25 -0.63 -19.40
CA ASN A 88 0.15 -0.93 -19.16
C ASN A 88 1.00 -0.13 -20.15
N ARG A 89 1.36 1.08 -19.75
CA ARG A 89 2.12 2.01 -20.60
C ARG A 89 3.60 1.72 -20.48
N PRO A 90 4.33 1.67 -21.62
CA PRO A 90 5.78 1.50 -21.56
C PRO A 90 6.48 2.81 -21.21
N THR A 91 7.64 2.70 -20.57
CA THR A 91 8.66 3.76 -20.49
C THR A 91 10.03 3.17 -20.77
N ASP A 92 10.95 4.01 -21.19
CA ASP A 92 12.31 3.58 -21.51
C ASP A 92 13.17 3.40 -20.24
N SER A 93 14.10 2.45 -20.29
CA SER A 93 15.06 2.19 -19.22
C SER A 93 15.87 3.43 -18.83
N ALA A 94 16.29 4.25 -19.82
CA ALA A 94 17.04 5.48 -19.58
C ALA A 94 16.21 6.53 -18.81
N VAL A 95 14.92 6.64 -19.11
CA VAL A 95 13.99 7.51 -18.37
C VAL A 95 13.84 7.02 -16.93
N PHE A 96 13.64 5.71 -16.76
CA PHE A 96 13.58 5.11 -15.43
C PHE A 96 14.86 5.41 -14.62
N GLU A 97 16.04 5.18 -15.17
CA GLU A 97 17.30 5.43 -14.45
C GLU A 97 17.44 6.91 -14.06
N THR A 98 17.02 7.83 -14.93
CA THR A 98 17.05 9.28 -14.64
C THR A 98 16.15 9.62 -13.45
N LEU A 99 14.91 9.11 -13.42
CA LEU A 99 13.99 9.37 -12.33
C LEU A 99 14.35 8.57 -11.06
N TYR A 100 14.90 7.37 -11.23
CA TYR A 100 15.41 6.57 -10.13
C TYR A 100 16.52 7.32 -9.39
N GLN A 101 17.49 7.87 -10.13
CA GLN A 101 18.57 8.65 -9.51
C GLN A 101 18.03 9.90 -8.78
N LYS A 102 17.04 10.61 -9.33
CA LYS A 102 16.37 11.72 -8.63
C LYS A 102 15.73 11.28 -7.30
N VAL A 103 15.15 10.09 -7.27
CA VAL A 103 14.57 9.52 -6.05
C VAL A 103 15.66 9.15 -5.05
N ILE A 104 16.77 8.56 -5.49
CA ILE A 104 17.91 8.26 -4.63
C ILE A 104 18.50 9.55 -4.05
N ASP A 105 18.76 10.55 -4.88
CA ASP A 105 19.30 11.86 -4.47
C ASP A 105 18.37 12.54 -3.45
N TYR A 106 17.03 12.42 -3.63
CA TYR A 106 16.04 12.94 -2.68
C TYR A 106 16.16 12.28 -1.31
N TYR A 107 16.31 10.96 -1.26
CA TYR A 107 16.46 10.24 0.00
C TYR A 107 17.78 10.55 0.70
N GLU A 108 18.87 10.67 -0.05
CA GLU A 108 20.21 10.99 0.49
C GLU A 108 20.36 12.46 0.89
N ALA A 109 19.68 13.39 0.22
CA ALA A 109 19.73 14.81 0.55
C ALA A 109 18.83 15.22 1.75
N ASN A 110 17.78 14.46 2.02
CA ASN A 110 16.79 14.80 3.05
C ASN A 110 17.00 14.00 4.33
N HIS A 111 18.16 14.24 4.98
CA HIS A 111 18.49 13.73 6.30
C HIS A 111 17.84 14.60 7.38
N ASP A 112 16.53 14.55 7.50
CA ASP A 112 15.83 15.19 8.59
C ASP A 112 15.70 14.26 9.82
N ASP A 113 15.34 14.83 10.97
CA ASP A 113 15.17 14.08 12.22
C ASP A 113 14.01 13.06 12.15
N ARG A 114 13.12 13.18 11.15
CA ARG A 114 12.01 12.25 10.91
C ARG A 114 12.50 10.89 10.40
N GLY A 115 13.61 10.85 9.66
CA GLY A 115 14.19 9.62 9.12
C GLY A 115 13.38 9.03 7.97
N VAL A 116 13.62 7.74 7.71
CA VAL A 116 12.96 6.96 6.66
C VAL A 116 12.20 5.79 7.27
N TYR A 117 10.90 5.70 6.96
CA TYR A 117 10.08 4.58 7.36
C TYR A 117 10.23 3.44 6.37
N ILE A 118 10.54 2.26 6.87
CA ILE A 118 10.66 1.04 6.07
C ILE A 118 9.69 0.00 6.61
N PHE A 119 8.82 -0.46 5.73
CA PHE A 119 7.98 -1.62 5.97
C PHE A 119 8.53 -2.82 5.20
N ASP A 120 8.80 -3.90 5.90
CA ASP A 120 9.08 -5.23 5.36
C ASP A 120 7.92 -6.15 5.71
N GLY A 121 7.35 -6.83 4.74
CA GLY A 121 6.20 -7.70 4.93
C GLY A 121 5.92 -8.53 3.69
N PHE A 122 4.68 -9.02 3.57
CA PHE A 122 4.33 -9.97 2.52
C PHE A 122 3.07 -9.54 1.77
N SER A 123 3.01 -9.88 0.48
CA SER A 123 1.79 -9.89 -0.32
C SER A 123 1.49 -11.33 -0.74
N GLY A 124 0.29 -11.82 -0.38
CA GLY A 124 -0.13 -13.20 -0.58
C GLY A 124 -0.07 -14.04 0.69
N ALA A 125 -1.24 -14.58 1.09
CA ALA A 125 -1.39 -15.41 2.29
C ALA A 125 -0.97 -16.87 2.09
N ASP A 126 -0.80 -17.32 0.84
CA ASP A 126 -0.21 -18.62 0.51
C ASP A 126 1.32 -18.50 0.61
N GLU A 127 1.94 -19.20 1.57
CA GLU A 127 3.38 -19.10 1.83
C GLU A 127 4.23 -19.51 0.61
N ASP A 128 3.75 -20.43 -0.24
CA ASP A 128 4.45 -20.86 -1.47
C ASP A 128 4.37 -19.82 -2.59
N GLN A 129 3.41 -18.90 -2.52
CA GLN A 129 3.12 -17.92 -3.55
C GLN A 129 3.27 -16.47 -3.08
N CYS A 130 3.66 -16.25 -1.83
CA CYS A 130 3.83 -14.91 -1.28
C CYS A 130 5.03 -14.18 -1.92
N LEU A 131 4.93 -12.86 -1.94
CA LEU A 131 5.98 -11.96 -2.36
C LEU A 131 6.49 -11.19 -1.13
N ASN A 132 7.80 -11.26 -0.87
CA ASN A 132 8.44 -10.43 0.15
C ASN A 132 8.53 -9.00 -0.35
N VAL A 133 7.83 -8.08 0.30
CA VAL A 133 7.77 -6.68 -0.12
C VAL A 133 8.51 -5.77 0.85
N ARG A 134 9.28 -4.82 0.32
CA ARG A 134 9.85 -3.71 1.06
C ARG A 134 9.31 -2.41 0.54
N ILE A 135 8.88 -1.53 1.43
CA ILE A 135 8.36 -0.21 1.05
C ILE A 135 9.06 0.84 1.88
N LEU A 136 9.68 1.82 1.19
CA LEU A 136 10.30 2.99 1.78
C LEU A 136 9.36 4.19 1.63
N ALA A 137 9.18 4.96 2.71
CA ALA A 137 8.40 6.19 2.70
C ALA A 137 9.00 7.24 3.64
N LYS A 138 8.72 8.52 3.38
CA LYS A 138 9.16 9.65 4.24
C LYS A 138 8.09 10.11 5.21
N LYS A 139 6.85 9.63 5.09
CA LYS A 139 5.74 9.97 5.97
C LYS A 139 5.30 8.80 6.84
N ALA A 140 5.10 9.06 8.13
CA ALA A 140 4.68 8.03 9.09
C ALA A 140 3.30 7.45 8.75
N TRP A 141 2.35 8.29 8.29
CA TRP A 141 1.03 7.81 7.92
C TRP A 141 1.07 6.85 6.71
N GLN A 142 2.01 7.03 5.78
CA GLN A 142 2.21 6.08 4.67
C GLN A 142 2.72 4.74 5.16
N ALA A 143 3.55 4.73 6.21
CA ALA A 143 3.96 3.50 6.87
C ALA A 143 2.79 2.82 7.61
N ILE A 144 1.85 3.56 8.21
CA ILE A 144 0.60 3.00 8.75
C ILE A 144 -0.22 2.37 7.64
N PHE A 145 -0.36 3.06 6.51
CA PHE A 145 -1.10 2.54 5.36
C PHE A 145 -0.57 1.18 4.91
N VAL A 146 0.73 1.08 4.64
CA VAL A 146 1.32 -0.19 4.16
C VAL A 146 1.33 -1.27 5.23
N ASN A 147 1.47 -0.91 6.50
CA ASN A 147 1.34 -1.84 7.62
C ASN A 147 -0.08 -2.44 7.73
N ASN A 148 -1.11 -1.66 7.41
CA ASN A 148 -2.48 -2.15 7.38
C ASN A 148 -2.76 -2.98 6.13
N MET A 149 -2.23 -2.57 4.98
CA MET A 149 -2.56 -3.20 3.70
C MET A 149 -1.80 -4.47 3.39
N PHE A 150 -0.59 -4.66 3.91
CA PHE A 150 0.21 -5.86 3.65
C PHE A 150 0.23 -6.80 4.85
N ILE A 151 0.54 -8.06 4.59
CA ILE A 151 0.66 -9.07 5.65
C ILE A 151 1.90 -8.76 6.48
N ARG A 152 1.67 -8.55 7.76
CA ARG A 152 2.71 -8.20 8.73
C ARG A 152 3.53 -9.43 9.09
N PRO A 153 4.87 -9.35 9.06
CA PRO A 153 5.72 -10.44 9.49
C PRO A 153 5.68 -10.62 11.02
N GLN A 154 5.92 -11.82 11.47
CA GLN A 154 6.40 -12.04 12.83
C GLN A 154 7.80 -11.44 12.97
N ILE A 155 8.15 -10.95 14.16
CA ILE A 155 9.42 -10.22 14.39
C ILE A 155 10.62 -11.07 14.00
N GLU A 156 10.55 -12.38 14.26
CA GLU A 156 11.60 -13.36 13.95
C GLU A 156 11.86 -13.48 12.45
N LYS A 157 10.85 -13.26 11.61
CA LYS A 157 10.97 -13.28 10.15
C LYS A 157 11.62 -12.00 9.58
N LEU A 158 11.83 -10.97 10.38
CA LEU A 158 12.52 -9.75 9.98
C LEU A 158 14.05 -9.90 9.96
N ASP A 159 14.59 -10.84 10.74
CA ASP A 159 16.03 -11.13 10.69
C ASP A 159 16.38 -11.82 9.38
N GLY A 160 17.37 -11.27 8.67
CA GLY A 160 17.76 -11.76 7.35
C GLY A 160 16.71 -11.56 6.23
N PHE A 161 15.68 -10.75 6.44
CA PHE A 161 14.64 -10.49 5.44
C PHE A 161 15.24 -9.95 4.12
N LYS A 162 14.91 -10.61 3.02
CA LYS A 162 15.29 -10.21 1.67
C LYS A 162 14.03 -9.92 0.87
N PRO A 163 13.83 -8.68 0.38
CA PRO A 163 12.68 -8.35 -0.44
C PRO A 163 12.79 -9.01 -1.82
N ASP A 164 11.66 -9.50 -2.33
CA ASP A 164 11.52 -9.90 -3.73
C ASP A 164 11.17 -8.70 -4.60
N PHE A 165 10.53 -7.69 -4.01
CA PHE A 165 10.19 -6.44 -4.69
C PHE A 165 10.25 -5.26 -3.72
N THR A 166 10.77 -4.11 -4.19
CA THR A 166 10.86 -2.89 -3.38
C THR A 166 10.07 -1.76 -4.03
N ILE A 167 9.31 -0.98 -3.24
CA ILE A 167 8.76 0.31 -3.65
C ILE A 167 9.52 1.42 -2.90
N ILE A 168 9.99 2.42 -3.63
CA ILE A 168 10.55 3.65 -3.07
C ILE A 168 9.55 4.78 -3.33
N ASN A 169 8.83 5.18 -2.28
CA ASN A 169 7.83 6.24 -2.36
C ASN A 169 8.48 7.58 -2.00
N ALA A 170 8.65 8.43 -3.02
CA ALA A 170 9.23 9.77 -2.93
C ALA A 170 8.18 10.80 -3.40
N SER A 171 7.06 10.90 -2.68
CA SER A 171 5.88 11.68 -3.07
C SER A 171 6.16 13.15 -3.43
N GLU A 172 7.23 13.73 -2.93
CA GLU A 172 7.64 15.11 -3.20
C GLU A 172 8.50 15.27 -4.47
N VAL A 173 8.97 14.17 -5.06
CA VAL A 173 9.79 14.19 -6.27
C VAL A 173 8.90 14.30 -7.50
N LEU A 174 9.19 15.27 -8.38
CA LEU A 174 8.43 15.54 -9.60
C LEU A 174 9.29 15.34 -10.84
N ASP A 175 8.69 14.79 -11.90
CA ASP A 175 9.31 14.73 -13.23
C ASP A 175 9.04 16.03 -14.00
N LYS A 176 9.89 17.03 -13.80
CA LYS A 176 9.77 18.31 -14.50
C LYS A 176 9.97 18.22 -16.03
N ASP A 177 10.58 17.13 -16.49
CA ASP A 177 10.84 16.87 -17.91
C ASP A 177 9.84 15.85 -18.51
N PHE A 178 8.71 15.61 -17.87
CA PHE A 178 7.74 14.56 -18.23
C PHE A 178 7.38 14.56 -19.72
N LYS A 179 7.25 15.73 -20.37
CA LYS A 179 6.96 15.82 -21.80
C LYS A 179 8.07 15.23 -22.67
N LYS A 180 9.34 15.45 -22.29
CA LYS A 180 10.49 14.87 -22.98
C LYS A 180 10.59 13.36 -22.76
N HIS A 181 10.14 12.89 -21.59
CA HIS A 181 10.09 11.48 -21.23
C HIS A 181 8.87 10.76 -21.85
N GLY A 182 7.95 11.48 -22.49
CA GLY A 182 6.71 10.91 -23.02
C GLY A 182 5.70 10.53 -21.94
N HIS A 183 5.83 11.12 -20.75
CA HIS A 183 4.95 10.90 -19.63
C HIS A 183 3.74 11.86 -19.67
N ASN A 184 2.66 11.49 -18.95
CA ASN A 184 1.41 12.24 -18.95
C ASN A 184 1.47 13.52 -18.10
N SER A 185 2.15 13.47 -16.95
CA SER A 185 2.31 14.59 -16.04
C SER A 185 3.64 14.53 -15.28
N GLU A 186 3.86 15.48 -14.36
CA GLU A 186 5.02 15.46 -13.46
C GLU A 186 4.99 14.32 -12.43
N THR A 187 3.81 13.68 -12.25
CA THR A 187 3.64 12.51 -11.40
C THR A 187 4.09 11.26 -12.13
N PHE A 188 4.71 10.34 -11.43
CA PHE A 188 5.15 9.08 -12.01
C PHE A 188 5.04 7.92 -11.02
N ILE A 189 4.55 6.79 -11.53
CA ILE A 189 4.52 5.49 -10.84
C ILE A 189 5.16 4.49 -11.81
N ILE A 190 6.44 4.19 -11.64
CA ILE A 190 7.21 3.41 -12.61
C ILE A 190 7.70 2.11 -11.99
N PHE A 191 7.38 0.99 -12.67
CA PHE A 191 7.79 -0.35 -12.28
C PHE A 191 8.89 -0.87 -13.19
N ASN A 192 10.04 -1.23 -12.63
CA ASN A 192 11.04 -2.06 -13.30
C ASN A 192 10.95 -3.48 -12.74
N LEU A 193 10.34 -4.38 -13.50
CA LEU A 193 10.08 -5.76 -13.07
C LEU A 193 11.35 -6.60 -13.04
N GLU A 194 12.35 -6.30 -13.88
CA GLU A 194 13.62 -7.03 -13.90
C GLU A 194 14.53 -6.61 -12.74
N LYS A 195 14.60 -5.30 -12.44
CA LYS A 195 15.28 -4.79 -11.25
C LYS A 195 14.51 -5.03 -9.96
N ARG A 196 13.25 -5.46 -10.05
CA ARG A 196 12.36 -5.71 -8.91
C ARG A 196 12.19 -4.49 -8.00
N VAL A 197 12.06 -3.33 -8.63
CA VAL A 197 11.88 -2.06 -7.93
C VAL A 197 10.84 -1.18 -8.64
N ALA A 198 10.07 -0.44 -7.86
CA ALA A 198 9.23 0.64 -8.37
C ALA A 198 9.55 1.95 -7.64
N ILE A 199 9.37 3.05 -8.35
CA ILE A 199 9.47 4.41 -7.82
C ILE A 199 8.14 5.12 -7.98
N ILE A 200 7.74 5.87 -6.95
CA ILE A 200 6.53 6.68 -6.94
C ILE A 200 6.94 8.13 -6.61
N GLY A 201 6.54 9.06 -7.46
CA GLY A 201 6.76 10.48 -7.25
C GLY A 201 5.54 11.32 -7.63
N GLY A 202 5.39 12.51 -7.03
CA GLY A 202 4.34 13.48 -7.35
C GLY A 202 2.97 13.16 -6.77
N THR A 203 2.80 12.10 -6.00
CA THR A 203 1.53 11.76 -5.35
C THR A 203 1.76 11.22 -3.95
N GLU A 204 0.91 11.63 -3.01
CA GLU A 204 0.88 11.08 -1.65
C GLU A 204 -0.14 9.95 -1.49
N TYR A 205 -0.99 9.69 -2.47
CA TYR A 205 -2.06 8.72 -2.37
C TYR A 205 -1.54 7.29 -2.07
N GLY A 206 -1.85 6.78 -0.86
CA GLY A 206 -1.36 5.49 -0.37
C GLY A 206 -1.72 4.30 -1.27
N GLY A 207 -2.87 4.39 -1.92
CA GLY A 207 -3.36 3.36 -2.85
C GLY A 207 -2.44 3.06 -4.05
N GLU A 208 -1.49 3.93 -4.40
CA GLU A 208 -0.50 3.63 -5.44
C GLU A 208 0.48 2.53 -4.98
N MET A 209 0.90 2.53 -3.72
CA MET A 209 1.76 1.48 -3.17
C MET A 209 1.03 0.13 -3.14
N LYS A 210 -0.22 0.12 -2.67
CA LYS A 210 -1.07 -1.07 -2.62
C LYS A 210 -1.27 -1.67 -4.01
N LYS A 211 -1.86 -0.88 -4.93
CA LYS A 211 -2.17 -1.33 -6.29
C LYS A 211 -0.93 -1.56 -7.14
N GLY A 212 0.19 -0.94 -6.75
CA GLY A 212 1.50 -1.22 -7.32
C GLY A 212 1.91 -2.67 -7.11
N ILE A 213 1.94 -3.13 -5.86
CA ILE A 213 2.27 -4.53 -5.54
C ILE A 213 1.25 -5.49 -6.17
N PHE A 214 -0.03 -5.13 -6.26
CA PHE A 214 -1.01 -5.96 -6.97
C PHE A 214 -0.67 -6.11 -8.45
N SER A 215 -0.25 -5.02 -9.12
CA SER A 215 0.21 -5.12 -10.49
C SER A 215 1.42 -6.06 -10.62
N VAL A 216 2.32 -6.05 -9.65
CA VAL A 216 3.46 -6.97 -9.57
C VAL A 216 3.00 -8.41 -9.37
N MET A 217 2.06 -8.67 -8.46
CA MET A 217 1.48 -10.00 -8.25
C MET A 217 0.72 -10.51 -9.48
N HIS A 218 -0.06 -9.63 -10.14
CA HIS A 218 -0.75 -9.95 -11.40
C HIS A 218 0.20 -10.19 -12.59
N TYR A 219 1.46 -9.81 -12.46
CA TYR A 219 2.50 -10.18 -13.42
C TYR A 219 3.13 -11.53 -13.05
N TYR A 220 3.56 -11.72 -11.80
CA TYR A 220 4.32 -12.92 -11.42
C TYR A 220 3.46 -14.17 -11.24
N LEU A 221 2.25 -14.07 -10.68
CA LEU A 221 1.40 -15.24 -10.44
C LEU A 221 1.02 -15.98 -11.72
N PRO A 222 0.56 -15.31 -12.79
CA PRO A 222 0.27 -15.99 -14.06
C PRO A 222 1.48 -16.68 -14.69
N LEU A 223 2.69 -16.12 -14.53
CA LEU A 223 3.92 -16.76 -15.01
C LEU A 223 4.24 -18.06 -14.28
N LYS A 224 3.71 -18.23 -13.06
CA LYS A 224 3.78 -19.47 -12.27
C LYS A 224 2.58 -20.39 -12.51
N GLY A 225 1.66 -20.05 -13.41
CA GLY A 225 0.42 -20.80 -13.63
C GLY A 225 -0.66 -20.59 -12.57
N ILE A 226 -0.53 -19.56 -11.72
CA ILE A 226 -1.47 -19.21 -10.67
C ILE A 226 -2.44 -18.15 -11.20
N LEU A 227 -3.74 -18.36 -11.06
CA LEU A 227 -4.74 -17.36 -11.45
C LEU A 227 -4.75 -16.22 -10.42
N SER A 228 -4.52 -15.00 -10.88
CA SER A 228 -4.70 -13.77 -10.08
C SER A 228 -5.99 -13.07 -10.45
N MET A 229 -6.74 -12.57 -9.43
CA MET A 229 -8.10 -12.08 -9.61
C MET A 229 -8.34 -10.78 -8.85
N HIS A 230 -9.01 -9.83 -9.50
CA HIS A 230 -9.58 -8.66 -8.84
C HIS A 230 -11.02 -8.97 -8.46
N CYS A 231 -11.22 -9.54 -7.29
CA CYS A 231 -12.51 -9.97 -6.76
C CYS A 231 -12.50 -9.95 -5.24
N SER A 232 -13.69 -9.91 -4.61
CA SER A 232 -13.84 -10.26 -3.20
C SER A 232 -14.04 -11.76 -3.05
N ALA A 233 -13.71 -12.31 -1.89
CA ALA A 233 -13.88 -13.73 -1.59
C ALA A 233 -14.33 -13.95 -0.14
N ASN A 234 -15.23 -14.90 0.07
CA ASN A 234 -15.59 -15.42 1.38
C ASN A 234 -15.67 -16.95 1.36
N VAL A 235 -15.75 -17.56 2.52
CA VAL A 235 -15.77 -19.01 2.67
C VAL A 235 -16.86 -19.42 3.66
N ASP A 236 -17.39 -20.64 3.56
CA ASP A 236 -18.29 -21.16 4.58
C ASP A 236 -17.59 -21.37 5.92
N LYS A 237 -18.37 -21.57 7.00
CA LYS A 237 -17.84 -21.77 8.36
C LYS A 237 -16.93 -23.01 8.50
N ASN A 238 -16.97 -23.93 7.53
CA ASN A 238 -16.12 -25.12 7.51
C ASN A 238 -14.83 -24.92 6.70
N GLY A 239 -14.65 -23.76 6.08
CA GLY A 239 -13.47 -23.45 5.25
C GLY A 239 -13.43 -24.19 3.91
N LYS A 240 -14.58 -24.70 3.39
CA LYS A 240 -14.60 -25.57 2.22
C LYS A 240 -15.21 -24.97 0.96
N ASN A 241 -16.24 -24.13 1.10
CA ASN A 241 -16.99 -23.61 -0.03
C ASN A 241 -16.68 -22.12 -0.19
N THR A 242 -15.65 -21.79 -0.96
CA THR A 242 -15.27 -20.43 -1.28
C THR A 242 -16.20 -19.86 -2.36
N ALA A 243 -16.69 -18.64 -2.13
CA ALA A 243 -17.40 -17.85 -3.13
C ALA A 243 -16.55 -16.65 -3.56
N LEU A 244 -16.53 -16.40 -4.88
CA LEU A 244 -15.81 -15.28 -5.51
C LEU A 244 -16.82 -14.28 -6.07
N TYR A 245 -16.60 -13.00 -5.82
CA TYR A 245 -17.47 -11.90 -6.23
C TYR A 245 -16.72 -10.99 -7.19
N PHE A 246 -17.04 -11.08 -8.49
CA PHE A 246 -16.49 -10.21 -9.52
C PHE A 246 -17.40 -9.03 -9.82
N GLY A 247 -16.83 -7.90 -10.17
CA GLY A 247 -17.57 -6.71 -10.57
C GLY A 247 -16.68 -5.46 -10.56
N LEU A 248 -17.18 -4.38 -11.13
CA LEU A 248 -16.49 -3.08 -11.14
C LEU A 248 -16.56 -2.42 -9.75
N SER A 249 -15.81 -1.33 -9.57
CA SER A 249 -15.88 -0.52 -8.34
C SER A 249 -17.31 -0.01 -8.13
N GLY A 250 -17.83 -0.10 -6.90
CA GLY A 250 -19.17 0.37 -6.54
C GLY A 250 -20.32 -0.56 -6.93
N THR A 251 -20.05 -1.77 -7.44
CA THR A 251 -21.10 -2.76 -7.79
C THR A 251 -21.57 -3.62 -6.61
N GLY A 252 -21.02 -3.39 -5.41
CA GLY A 252 -21.44 -4.11 -4.21
C GLY A 252 -20.64 -5.37 -3.90
N LYS A 253 -19.45 -5.58 -4.52
CA LYS A 253 -18.60 -6.76 -4.20
C LYS A 253 -18.33 -6.89 -2.71
N THR A 254 -17.83 -5.84 -2.08
CA THR A 254 -17.50 -5.84 -0.65
C THR A 254 -18.75 -6.07 0.19
N THR A 255 -19.86 -5.39 -0.12
CA THR A 255 -21.13 -5.55 0.60
C THR A 255 -21.67 -6.98 0.53
N LEU A 256 -21.59 -7.62 -0.65
CA LEU A 256 -22.07 -8.99 -0.85
C LEU A 256 -21.14 -10.04 -0.23
N SER A 257 -19.86 -9.76 -0.15
CA SER A 257 -18.88 -10.71 0.41
C SER A 257 -18.77 -10.63 1.94
N THR A 258 -19.16 -9.50 2.54
CA THR A 258 -19.25 -9.33 4.01
C THR A 258 -20.58 -9.89 4.53
N ASP A 259 -20.59 -11.15 4.88
CA ASP A 259 -21.73 -11.87 5.43
C ASP A 259 -21.36 -12.45 6.80
N GLU A 260 -22.16 -12.20 7.84
CA GLU A 260 -21.92 -12.73 9.19
C GLU A 260 -21.86 -14.27 9.25
N LEU A 261 -22.49 -14.93 8.28
CA LEU A 261 -22.50 -16.40 8.18
C LEU A 261 -21.32 -16.95 7.37
N ARG A 262 -20.59 -16.10 6.65
CA ARG A 262 -19.49 -16.49 5.77
C ARG A 262 -18.26 -15.62 6.04
N PRO A 263 -17.24 -16.17 6.74
CA PRO A 263 -15.98 -15.45 6.98
C PRO A 263 -15.37 -14.87 5.70
N LEU A 264 -15.02 -13.59 5.75
CA LEU A 264 -14.33 -12.89 4.66
C LEU A 264 -12.91 -13.42 4.51
N ILE A 265 -12.50 -13.77 3.28
CA ILE A 265 -11.09 -14.05 2.93
C ILE A 265 -10.40 -12.72 2.59
N GLY A 266 -11.05 -11.90 1.76
CA GLY A 266 -10.60 -10.56 1.40
C GLY A 266 -11.62 -9.84 0.51
N ASP A 267 -11.48 -8.52 0.40
CA ASP A 267 -12.49 -7.68 -0.27
C ASP A 267 -12.08 -7.20 -1.68
N ASP A 268 -10.80 -7.41 -2.10
CA ASP A 268 -10.31 -6.76 -3.32
C ASP A 268 -9.52 -7.69 -4.27
N GLU A 269 -8.43 -8.36 -3.81
CA GLU A 269 -7.55 -9.10 -4.71
C GLU A 269 -7.08 -10.45 -4.16
N HIS A 270 -7.16 -11.46 -5.01
CA HIS A 270 -6.91 -12.85 -4.63
C HIS A 270 -6.07 -13.59 -5.67
N GLY A 271 -5.36 -14.63 -5.20
CA GLY A 271 -4.76 -15.67 -6.02
C GLY A 271 -5.50 -17.00 -5.84
N TRP A 272 -5.41 -17.86 -6.85
CA TRP A 272 -5.93 -19.21 -6.81
C TRP A 272 -4.82 -20.19 -7.18
N SER A 273 -4.24 -20.82 -6.18
CA SER A 273 -3.22 -21.87 -6.28
C SER A 273 -3.82 -23.27 -6.08
N ASP A 274 -2.99 -24.29 -6.12
CA ASP A 274 -3.39 -25.66 -5.76
C ASP A 274 -3.81 -25.78 -4.29
N ASN A 275 -3.36 -24.86 -3.42
CA ASN A 275 -3.77 -24.77 -2.01
C ASN A 275 -5.14 -24.10 -1.81
N GLY A 276 -5.72 -23.53 -2.87
CA GLY A 276 -7.02 -22.84 -2.85
C GLY A 276 -6.92 -21.33 -3.09
N ILE A 277 -7.96 -20.60 -2.66
CA ILE A 277 -8.05 -19.15 -2.78
C ILE A 277 -7.32 -18.48 -1.61
N PHE A 278 -6.46 -17.54 -1.92
CA PHE A 278 -5.72 -16.77 -0.91
C PHE A 278 -5.79 -15.27 -1.19
N ASN A 279 -5.86 -14.49 -0.12
CA ASN A 279 -5.83 -13.03 -0.18
C ASN A 279 -4.41 -12.53 -0.47
N LEU A 280 -4.28 -11.48 -1.29
CA LEU A 280 -3.00 -10.79 -1.52
C LEU A 280 -2.70 -9.73 -0.46
N GLU A 281 -3.68 -9.41 0.40
CA GLU A 281 -3.63 -8.31 1.37
C GLU A 281 -3.61 -8.79 2.82
N GLY A 282 -3.18 -7.88 3.72
CA GLY A 282 -3.23 -8.07 5.17
C GLY A 282 -4.36 -7.29 5.88
N GLY A 283 -5.16 -6.54 5.14
CA GLY A 283 -6.26 -5.74 5.65
C GLY A 283 -7.19 -5.26 4.55
N CYS A 284 -8.05 -4.28 4.84
CA CYS A 284 -9.07 -3.78 3.94
C CYS A 284 -8.90 -2.28 3.64
N TYR A 285 -9.33 -1.87 2.44
CA TYR A 285 -9.30 -0.48 1.99
C TYR A 285 -10.65 -0.07 1.40
N ALA A 286 -11.58 0.25 2.29
CA ALA A 286 -12.97 0.50 1.95
C ALA A 286 -13.23 1.97 1.57
N LYS A 287 -14.22 2.19 0.71
CA LYS A 287 -14.75 3.53 0.43
C LYS A 287 -15.59 3.98 1.63
N ALA A 288 -15.38 5.24 2.08
CA ALA A 288 -16.04 5.76 3.28
C ALA A 288 -17.13 6.80 2.98
N ILE A 289 -17.20 7.33 1.74
CA ILE A 289 -18.29 8.24 1.40
C ILE A 289 -19.63 7.52 1.47
N ASN A 290 -20.62 8.15 2.10
CA ASN A 290 -21.95 7.60 2.38
C ASN A 290 -21.96 6.35 3.28
N LEU A 291 -20.88 6.13 4.05
CA LEU A 291 -20.82 5.01 4.99
C LEU A 291 -21.93 5.15 6.02
N ASN A 292 -22.77 4.12 6.08
CA ASN A 292 -23.88 4.05 7.03
C ASN A 292 -23.65 2.89 8.01
N PRO A 293 -23.62 3.16 9.35
CA PRO A 293 -23.40 2.12 10.36
C PRO A 293 -24.44 0.99 10.34
N GLU A 294 -25.68 1.28 9.90
CA GLU A 294 -26.75 0.28 9.85
C GLU A 294 -26.58 -0.69 8.67
N TYR A 295 -26.04 -0.19 7.54
CA TYR A 295 -25.90 -1.01 6.34
C TYR A 295 -24.51 -1.65 6.21
N GLU A 296 -23.48 -1.00 6.78
CA GLU A 296 -22.09 -1.46 6.70
C GLU A 296 -21.43 -1.48 8.10
N PRO A 297 -22.02 -2.20 9.07
CA PRO A 297 -21.53 -2.20 10.46
C PRO A 297 -20.12 -2.75 10.58
N GLY A 298 -19.72 -3.67 9.71
CA GLY A 298 -18.36 -4.24 9.69
C GLY A 298 -17.31 -3.17 9.42
N ILE A 299 -17.48 -2.36 8.38
CA ILE A 299 -16.55 -1.27 8.02
C ILE A 299 -16.59 -0.21 9.13
N TYR A 300 -17.77 0.23 9.55
CA TYR A 300 -17.92 1.26 10.56
C TYR A 300 -17.26 0.88 11.89
N ASN A 301 -17.40 -0.37 12.33
CA ASN A 301 -16.79 -0.86 13.58
C ASN A 301 -15.29 -1.08 13.46
N ALA A 302 -14.73 -1.21 12.26
CA ALA A 302 -13.30 -1.27 12.02
C ALA A 302 -12.63 0.11 12.11
N ILE A 303 -13.39 1.21 12.07
CA ILE A 303 -12.88 2.58 12.29
C ILE A 303 -12.61 2.78 13.77
N ARG A 304 -11.38 2.57 14.15
CA ARG A 304 -10.89 2.64 15.53
C ARG A 304 -9.39 2.93 15.52
N HIS A 305 -8.78 2.96 16.69
CA HIS A 305 -7.32 3.10 16.82
C HIS A 305 -6.60 2.09 15.91
N GLY A 306 -5.63 2.59 15.13
CA GLY A 306 -4.91 1.82 14.11
C GLY A 306 -5.50 1.93 12.70
N ALA A 307 -6.77 2.34 12.53
CA ALA A 307 -7.33 2.64 11.23
C ALA A 307 -6.83 4.01 10.73
N LEU A 308 -6.75 4.13 9.39
CA LEU A 308 -6.39 5.37 8.70
C LEU A 308 -7.59 5.83 7.87
N ALA A 309 -8.02 7.10 8.07
CA ALA A 309 -9.08 7.72 7.30
C ALA A 309 -8.50 8.79 6.37
N GLU A 310 -8.61 8.57 5.06
CA GLU A 310 -8.04 9.45 4.03
C GLU A 310 -9.08 10.40 3.46
N ASN A 311 -8.71 11.69 3.43
CA ASN A 311 -9.45 12.78 2.78
C ASN A 311 -10.87 13.00 3.30
N VAL A 312 -11.14 12.58 4.53
CA VAL A 312 -12.44 12.76 5.17
C VAL A 312 -12.67 14.22 5.60
N VAL A 313 -13.91 14.65 5.59
CA VAL A 313 -14.32 15.91 6.22
C VAL A 313 -14.75 15.62 7.65
N PHE A 314 -14.29 16.41 8.61
CA PHE A 314 -14.58 16.23 10.02
C PHE A 314 -14.77 17.57 10.73
N ASP A 315 -15.53 17.56 11.80
CA ASP A 315 -15.68 18.73 12.65
C ASP A 315 -14.36 19.04 13.40
N PRO A 316 -13.83 20.26 13.33
CA PRO A 316 -12.51 20.57 13.91
C PRO A 316 -12.47 20.54 15.43
N TYR A 317 -13.61 20.62 16.12
CA TYR A 317 -13.70 20.63 17.57
C TYR A 317 -14.03 19.24 18.14
N SER A 318 -15.09 18.60 17.62
CA SER A 318 -15.49 17.26 18.05
C SER A 318 -14.62 16.16 17.47
N ARG A 319 -13.95 16.40 16.33
CA ARG A 319 -13.20 15.40 15.55
C ARG A 319 -14.05 14.30 14.95
N GLU A 320 -15.36 14.50 14.90
CA GLU A 320 -16.31 13.57 14.29
C GLU A 320 -16.26 13.68 12.75
N ILE A 321 -16.15 12.53 12.08
CA ILE A 321 -16.13 12.44 10.62
C ILE A 321 -17.55 12.58 10.07
N ASN A 322 -17.71 13.44 9.06
CA ASN A 322 -18.92 13.51 8.27
C ASN A 322 -18.77 12.65 7.00
N TYR A 323 -19.27 11.43 7.04
CA TYR A 323 -19.19 10.50 5.91
C TYR A 323 -20.05 10.90 4.72
N PHE A 324 -20.96 11.86 4.86
CA PHE A 324 -21.83 12.33 3.78
C PHE A 324 -21.30 13.59 3.09
N ASP A 325 -20.17 14.12 3.54
CA ASP A 325 -19.58 15.33 2.96
C ASP A 325 -18.49 14.95 1.94
N SER A 326 -18.79 15.21 0.66
CA SER A 326 -17.87 14.98 -0.46
C SER A 326 -17.12 16.25 -0.92
N SER A 327 -17.13 17.34 -0.12
CA SER A 327 -16.52 18.61 -0.51
C SER A 327 -15.03 18.55 -0.79
N LYS A 328 -14.29 17.61 -0.15
CA LYS A 328 -12.89 17.33 -0.50
C LYS A 328 -12.79 16.37 -1.68
N THR A 329 -13.53 15.29 -1.65
CA THR A 329 -13.55 14.24 -2.68
C THR A 329 -14.66 13.23 -2.43
N GLU A 330 -15.16 12.60 -3.50
CA GLU A 330 -16.02 11.41 -3.39
C GLU A 330 -15.23 10.11 -3.10
N ASN A 331 -13.89 10.18 -3.12
CA ASN A 331 -13.01 9.02 -2.92
C ASN A 331 -12.40 8.99 -1.51
N THR A 332 -13.19 9.31 -0.49
CA THR A 332 -12.76 9.10 0.90
C THR A 332 -12.55 7.62 1.17
N ARG A 333 -11.52 7.25 1.92
CA ARG A 333 -11.16 5.86 2.18
C ARG A 333 -10.87 5.60 3.66
N ILE A 334 -11.19 4.39 4.08
CA ILE A 334 -10.73 3.84 5.37
C ILE A 334 -9.84 2.63 5.10
N CYS A 335 -8.63 2.68 5.67
CA CYS A 335 -7.66 1.60 5.66
C CYS A 335 -7.60 1.00 7.07
N TYR A 336 -7.79 -0.32 7.20
CA TYR A 336 -7.76 -1.02 8.50
C TYR A 336 -7.23 -2.44 8.34
N PRO A 337 -6.60 -3.01 9.39
CA PRO A 337 -6.05 -4.36 9.36
C PRO A 337 -7.11 -5.44 9.44
#